data_ef3f794100a9991a2c1b9b494638617c
#
_entry.id   ef3f794100a9991a2c1b9b494638617c
#
_cell.length_a   1.000
_cell.length_b   1.000
_cell.length_c   1.000
_cell.angle_alpha   90.00
_cell.angle_beta   90.00
_cell.angle_gamma   90.00
#
_symmetry.space_group_name_H-M   'P 1'
#
loop_
_entity.id
_entity.type
_entity.pdbx_description
1 polymer ?
#
loop_
_entity_poly.entity_id
_entity_poly.type
_entity_poly.pdbx_seq_one_letter_code
_entity_poly.pdbx_strand_id
1 'polypeptide(L)'
;NQNYKLRTHVSFLPSKNEYQNFGIMQAMDILNAIFYIKENSPFKLMGGGIRTILFGNSYGGYLANLCAKIAPWSIDFILDNSSFVNLFGNIFRLIGFGKEIDFTRYHGTYDDTLFKNIFLYLSDKTYWNNNKFSKKYFSNARKIIREPLNKEHLIIQSLYPNPKYILYHSIFDERSPFENKENFVHILKELNFKV
;
A
#
# COMPACT_ATOMS: atom_id res chain seq x y z
N ASN A 1 27.31 34.17 -3.35
CA ASN A 1 26.42 33.10 -3.82
C ASN A 1 25.14 33.11 -2.99
N GLN A 2 24.08 33.72 -3.51
CA GLN A 2 22.76 33.63 -2.86
C GLN A 2 22.20 32.21 -3.13
N ASN A 3 22.04 31.43 -2.08
CA ASN A 3 21.36 30.12 -2.17
C ASN A 3 19.84 30.37 -2.30
N TYR A 4 19.37 30.43 -3.54
CA TYR A 4 17.93 30.49 -3.81
C TYR A 4 17.31 29.13 -3.54
N LYS A 5 16.31 29.09 -2.64
CA LYS A 5 15.46 27.93 -2.43
C LYS A 5 14.20 28.08 -3.32
N LEU A 6 14.05 27.19 -4.29
CA LEU A 6 12.85 27.16 -5.12
C LEU A 6 11.79 26.29 -4.46
N ARG A 7 10.63 26.87 -4.19
CA ARG A 7 9.46 26.13 -3.66
C ARG A 7 8.46 25.91 -4.79
N THR A 8 8.17 24.66 -5.08
CA THR A 8 7.27 24.28 -6.17
C THR A 8 6.11 23.48 -5.65
N HIS A 9 4.89 23.93 -5.94
CA HIS A 9 3.67 23.17 -5.63
C HIS A 9 3.37 22.19 -6.76
N VAL A 10 3.19 20.94 -6.38
CA VAL A 10 2.80 19.86 -7.29
C VAL A 10 1.41 19.36 -6.90
N SER A 11 0.54 19.20 -7.89
CA SER A 11 -0.78 18.61 -7.71
C SER A 11 -0.85 17.29 -8.49
N PHE A 12 -1.02 16.19 -7.79
CA PHE A 12 -1.36 14.92 -8.43
C PHE A 12 -2.88 14.86 -8.58
N LEU A 13 -3.35 15.13 -9.78
CA LEU A 13 -4.75 15.03 -10.13
C LEU A 13 -4.93 13.88 -11.12
N PRO A 14 -5.93 13.04 -10.95
CA PRO A 14 -6.27 12.08 -11.99
C PRO A 14 -6.66 12.82 -13.26
N SER A 15 -6.42 12.24 -14.42
CA SER A 15 -6.90 12.76 -15.68
C SER A 15 -8.43 12.72 -15.74
N LYS A 16 -9.01 13.36 -16.79
CA LYS A 16 -10.47 13.38 -16.96
C LYS A 16 -10.99 11.94 -17.04
N ASN A 17 -11.95 11.62 -16.19
CA ASN A 17 -12.56 10.30 -16.03
C ASN A 17 -11.72 9.24 -15.30
N GLU A 18 -10.62 9.61 -14.67
CA GLU A 18 -9.84 8.73 -13.80
C GLU A 18 -10.12 9.01 -12.33
N TYR A 19 -10.09 7.93 -11.53
CA TYR A 19 -10.27 8.01 -10.08
C TYR A 19 -9.07 7.38 -9.37
N GLN A 20 -8.45 8.15 -8.47
CA GLN A 20 -7.35 7.64 -7.67
C GLN A 20 -7.88 6.80 -6.51
N ASN A 21 -7.81 5.48 -6.64
CA ASN A 21 -8.39 4.54 -5.67
C ASN A 21 -7.38 3.87 -4.74
N PHE A 22 -6.07 4.12 -4.94
CA PHE A 22 -4.98 3.53 -4.15
C PHE A 22 -5.05 2.01 -4.03
N GLY A 23 -5.13 1.33 -5.14
CA GLY A 23 -5.01 -0.13 -5.23
C GLY A 23 -6.31 -0.91 -5.07
N ILE A 24 -7.41 -0.31 -4.64
CA ILE A 24 -8.67 -1.04 -4.45
C ILE A 24 -9.18 -1.65 -5.75
N MET A 25 -9.19 -0.89 -6.85
CA MET A 25 -9.64 -1.42 -8.16
C MET A 25 -8.72 -2.55 -8.63
N GLN A 26 -7.40 -2.37 -8.52
CA GLN A 26 -6.44 -3.39 -8.89
C GLN A 26 -6.60 -4.66 -8.04
N ALA A 27 -6.85 -4.53 -6.74
CA ALA A 27 -7.13 -5.68 -5.88
C ALA A 27 -8.43 -6.38 -6.27
N MET A 28 -9.47 -5.63 -6.63
CA MET A 28 -10.73 -6.20 -7.13
C MET A 28 -10.53 -6.93 -8.46
N ASP A 29 -9.72 -6.39 -9.38
CA ASP A 29 -9.41 -7.05 -10.65
C ASP A 29 -8.66 -8.38 -10.43
N ILE A 30 -7.70 -8.39 -9.49
CA ILE A 30 -6.99 -9.62 -9.09
C ILE A 30 -7.98 -10.65 -8.52
N LEU A 31 -8.87 -10.24 -7.62
CA LEU A 31 -9.87 -11.12 -7.04
C LEU A 31 -10.84 -11.66 -8.08
N ASN A 32 -11.30 -10.82 -9.00
CA ASN A 32 -12.15 -11.24 -10.12
C ASN A 32 -11.46 -12.30 -10.99
N ALA A 33 -10.18 -12.12 -11.28
CA ALA A 33 -9.39 -13.12 -12.00
C ALA A 33 -9.28 -14.44 -11.24
N ILE A 34 -9.05 -14.39 -9.91
CA ILE A 34 -9.02 -15.58 -9.05
C ILE A 34 -10.35 -16.32 -9.10
N PHE A 35 -11.46 -15.62 -8.94
CA PHE A 35 -12.79 -16.24 -8.95
C PHE A 35 -13.11 -16.83 -10.32
N TYR A 36 -12.82 -16.11 -11.40
CA TYR A 36 -13.00 -16.62 -12.75
C TYR A 36 -12.23 -17.91 -13.00
N ILE A 37 -10.95 -17.98 -12.59
CA ILE A 37 -10.11 -19.18 -12.77
C ILE A 37 -10.63 -20.33 -11.90
N LYS A 38 -11.10 -20.06 -10.68
CA LYS A 38 -11.68 -21.09 -9.81
C LYS A 38 -12.96 -21.70 -10.37
N GLU A 39 -13.80 -20.89 -11.00
CA GLU A 39 -15.03 -21.36 -11.63
C GLU A 39 -14.79 -22.02 -12.99
N ASN A 40 -13.86 -21.48 -13.78
CA ASN A 40 -13.58 -21.91 -15.15
C ASN A 40 -12.19 -22.54 -15.26
N SER A 41 -11.87 -23.46 -14.36
CA SER A 41 -10.55 -24.08 -14.33
C SER A 41 -10.20 -24.71 -15.67
N PRO A 42 -9.08 -24.34 -16.31
CA PRO A 42 -8.60 -24.98 -17.54
C PRO A 42 -8.04 -26.41 -17.28
N PHE A 43 -7.93 -26.82 -16.02
CA PHE A 43 -7.38 -28.10 -15.61
C PHE A 43 -8.43 -29.01 -15.01
N LYS A 44 -8.36 -30.31 -15.25
CA LYS A 44 -9.14 -31.29 -14.51
C LYS A 44 -8.65 -31.33 -13.07
N LEU A 45 -9.48 -30.87 -12.15
CA LEU A 45 -9.16 -30.88 -10.72
C LEU A 45 -9.42 -32.27 -10.17
N MET A 46 -8.36 -33.00 -9.84
CA MET A 46 -8.44 -34.29 -9.18
C MET A 46 -8.59 -34.07 -7.66
N GLY A 47 -9.79 -33.78 -7.20
CA GLY A 47 -10.16 -33.90 -5.77
C GLY A 47 -9.62 -32.85 -4.79
N GLY A 48 -8.77 -31.90 -5.20
CA GLY A 48 -8.10 -30.99 -4.26
C GLY A 48 -8.44 -29.50 -4.36
N GLY A 49 -9.19 -29.08 -5.37
CA GLY A 49 -9.45 -27.67 -5.63
C GLY A 49 -8.20 -26.89 -6.08
N ILE A 50 -8.40 -25.61 -6.43
CA ILE A 50 -7.30 -24.71 -6.80
C ILE A 50 -6.80 -23.98 -5.55
N ARG A 51 -5.50 -24.07 -5.29
CA ARG A 51 -4.85 -23.22 -4.28
C ARG A 51 -4.40 -21.91 -4.89
N THR A 52 -4.69 -20.84 -4.18
CA THR A 52 -4.35 -19.48 -4.61
C THR A 52 -3.17 -18.96 -3.80
N ILE A 53 -2.08 -18.63 -4.49
CA ILE A 53 -0.90 -18.02 -3.90
C ILE A 53 -0.72 -16.65 -4.53
N LEU A 54 -0.73 -15.59 -3.73
CA LEU A 54 -0.39 -14.26 -4.18
C LEU A 54 1.05 -13.94 -3.79
N PHE A 55 1.89 -13.72 -4.78
CA PHE A 55 3.25 -13.23 -4.60
C PHE A 55 3.33 -11.79 -5.10
N GLY A 56 3.82 -10.89 -4.24
CA GLY A 56 3.97 -9.50 -4.59
C GLY A 56 5.21 -8.86 -4.01
N ASN A 57 5.85 -8.02 -4.82
CA ASN A 57 6.98 -7.19 -4.41
C ASN A 57 6.53 -5.73 -4.31
N SER A 58 6.94 -5.00 -3.25
CA SER A 58 6.65 -3.59 -3.06
C SER A 58 5.15 -3.30 -3.19
N TYR A 59 4.73 -2.52 -4.20
CA TYR A 59 3.32 -2.24 -4.48
C TYR A 59 2.50 -3.51 -4.77
N GLY A 60 3.09 -4.52 -5.42
CA GLY A 60 2.44 -5.81 -5.65
C GLY A 60 2.13 -6.55 -4.35
N GLY A 61 3.04 -6.51 -3.36
CA GLY A 61 2.80 -7.07 -2.04
C GLY A 61 1.70 -6.30 -1.27
N TYR A 62 1.64 -4.99 -1.44
CA TYR A 62 0.53 -4.18 -0.92
C TYR A 62 -0.81 -4.62 -1.54
N LEU A 63 -0.88 -4.84 -2.86
CA LEU A 63 -2.09 -5.33 -3.52
C LEU A 63 -2.50 -6.72 -3.03
N ALA A 64 -1.54 -7.63 -2.81
CA ALA A 64 -1.82 -8.95 -2.23
C ALA A 64 -2.45 -8.83 -0.83
N ASN A 65 -1.93 -7.93 0.00
CA ASN A 65 -2.51 -7.63 1.32
C ASN A 65 -3.91 -7.02 1.20
N LEU A 66 -4.16 -6.13 0.22
CA LEU A 66 -5.51 -5.60 -0.03
C LEU A 66 -6.49 -6.69 -0.46
N CYS A 67 -6.07 -7.62 -1.31
CA CYS A 67 -6.90 -8.77 -1.68
C CYS A 67 -7.33 -9.57 -0.46
N ALA A 68 -6.40 -9.83 0.48
CA ALA A 68 -6.71 -10.51 1.73
C ALA A 68 -7.63 -9.70 2.65
N LYS A 69 -7.57 -8.38 2.60
CA LYS A 69 -8.53 -7.53 3.35
C LYS A 69 -9.94 -7.59 2.79
N ILE A 70 -10.08 -7.74 1.46
CA ILE A 70 -11.37 -7.72 0.77
C ILE A 70 -12.01 -9.11 0.78
N ALA A 71 -11.24 -10.16 0.47
CA ALA A 71 -11.73 -11.53 0.36
C ALA A 71 -10.71 -12.55 0.90
N PRO A 72 -10.47 -12.57 2.24
CA PRO A 72 -9.41 -13.38 2.85
C PRO A 72 -9.59 -14.89 2.57
N TRP A 73 -10.82 -15.36 2.49
CA TRP A 73 -11.16 -16.77 2.23
C TRP A 73 -10.82 -17.27 0.82
N SER A 74 -10.54 -16.36 -0.10
CA SER A 74 -10.23 -16.69 -1.51
C SER A 74 -8.77 -17.02 -1.74
N ILE A 75 -7.90 -16.76 -0.76
CA ILE A 75 -6.45 -16.82 -0.87
C ILE A 75 -5.91 -17.80 0.17
N ASP A 76 -5.04 -18.72 -0.27
CA ASP A 76 -4.40 -19.69 0.63
C ASP A 76 -3.08 -19.17 1.21
N PHE A 77 -2.29 -18.45 0.39
CA PHE A 77 -0.98 -17.93 0.80
C PHE A 77 -0.74 -16.51 0.26
N ILE A 78 -0.09 -15.71 1.06
CA ILE A 78 0.50 -14.44 0.66
C ILE A 78 2.01 -14.50 0.87
N LEU A 79 2.76 -14.27 -0.21
CA LEU A 79 4.20 -14.02 -0.17
C LEU A 79 4.41 -12.53 -0.43
N ASP A 80 4.70 -11.81 0.62
CA ASP A 80 4.89 -10.36 0.60
C ASP A 80 6.38 -10.05 0.69
N ASN A 81 6.92 -9.48 -0.38
CA ASN A 81 8.31 -8.99 -0.40
C ASN A 81 8.33 -7.46 -0.35
N SER A 82 8.73 -6.93 0.79
CA SER A 82 8.97 -5.50 1.00
C SER A 82 7.79 -4.57 0.66
N SER A 83 6.55 -5.04 0.90
CA SER A 83 5.41 -4.15 0.75
C SER A 83 5.32 -3.13 1.87
N PHE A 84 4.72 -1.99 1.56
CA PHE A 84 4.30 -1.08 2.61
C PHE A 84 2.96 -1.52 3.20
N VAL A 85 2.84 -1.44 4.52
CA VAL A 85 1.65 -1.84 5.27
C VAL A 85 0.95 -0.65 5.90
N ASN A 86 1.63 0.50 5.94
CA ASN A 86 1.11 1.76 6.43
C ASN A 86 1.21 2.82 5.33
N LEU A 87 0.07 3.23 4.76
CA LEU A 87 0.01 4.24 3.70
C LEU A 87 0.43 5.64 4.16
N PHE A 88 0.20 5.95 5.45
CA PHE A 88 0.52 7.27 6.03
C PHE A 88 1.90 7.35 6.66
N GLY A 89 2.66 6.26 6.63
CA GLY A 89 4.06 6.26 7.00
C GLY A 89 4.91 7.00 5.95
N ASN A 90 6.01 6.40 5.56
CA ASN A 90 7.03 7.06 4.75
C ASN A 90 6.66 7.27 3.28
N ILE A 91 5.75 6.47 2.68
CA ILE A 91 5.36 6.69 1.27
C ILE A 91 4.71 8.06 1.08
N PHE A 92 3.86 8.47 2.00
CA PHE A 92 3.28 9.81 1.93
C PHE A 92 4.25 10.89 2.41
N ARG A 93 5.29 10.55 3.17
CA ARG A 93 6.45 11.45 3.37
C ARG A 93 7.22 11.64 2.08
N LEU A 94 7.39 10.59 1.29
CA LEU A 94 8.01 10.65 -0.03
C LEU A 94 7.23 11.50 -1.03
N ILE A 95 5.90 11.39 -1.01
CA ILE A 95 5.01 12.13 -1.91
C ILE A 95 4.59 13.47 -1.29
N GLY A 96 4.99 13.74 -0.04
CA GLY A 96 4.85 15.05 0.59
C GLY A 96 3.43 15.53 0.88
N PHE A 97 2.46 14.68 1.10
CA PHE A 97 1.06 15.01 1.38
C PHE A 97 0.87 16.29 2.21
N GLY A 98 0.91 17.46 1.56
CA GLY A 98 0.86 18.76 2.19
C GLY A 98 2.05 19.09 3.09
N LYS A 99 3.15 18.35 2.99
CA LYS A 99 4.42 18.60 3.68
C LYS A 99 5.52 18.91 2.67
N GLU A 100 6.46 19.73 3.09
CA GLU A 100 7.66 20.03 2.32
C GLU A 100 8.50 18.75 2.15
N ILE A 101 8.85 18.42 0.91
CA ILE A 101 9.80 17.36 0.60
C ILE A 101 11.15 18.01 0.34
N ASP A 102 12.13 17.65 1.15
CA ASP A 102 13.52 18.03 0.96
C ASP A 102 14.21 16.93 0.14
N PHE A 103 14.39 17.14 -1.15
CA PHE A 103 15.07 16.21 -2.04
C PHE A 103 16.56 16.06 -1.75
N THR A 104 17.17 16.94 -0.97
CA THR A 104 18.58 16.82 -0.61
C THR A 104 18.86 15.60 0.30
N ARG A 105 17.83 15.04 0.91
CA ARG A 105 17.93 13.88 1.81
C ARG A 105 17.75 12.53 1.11
N TYR A 106 17.39 12.54 -0.18
CA TYR A 106 17.18 11.32 -0.97
C TYR A 106 18.42 10.97 -1.77
N HIS A 107 19.34 10.21 -1.15
CA HIS A 107 20.47 9.63 -1.84
C HIS A 107 19.98 8.48 -2.74
N GLY A 108 20.24 8.56 -4.03
CA GLY A 108 20.17 7.45 -4.96
C GLY A 108 19.03 7.42 -5.96
N THR A 109 18.04 8.32 -5.89
CA THR A 109 16.94 8.37 -6.87
C THR A 109 16.87 9.67 -7.66
N TYR A 110 17.58 10.69 -7.23
CA TYR A 110 17.61 12.02 -7.87
C TYR A 110 19.05 12.52 -7.91
N ASP A 111 19.39 13.22 -9.00
CA ASP A 111 20.65 13.94 -9.08
C ASP A 111 20.65 15.07 -8.04
N ASP A 112 21.40 14.88 -6.97
CA ASP A 112 21.52 15.84 -5.87
C ASP A 112 21.95 17.23 -6.33
N THR A 113 22.64 17.31 -7.47
CA THR A 113 23.10 18.58 -8.06
C THR A 113 21.96 19.36 -8.70
N LEU A 114 20.96 18.66 -9.25
CA LEU A 114 19.83 19.26 -9.94
C LEU A 114 18.73 19.74 -8.97
N PHE A 115 18.54 19.02 -7.85
CA PHE A 115 17.43 19.23 -6.92
C PHE A 115 17.84 19.80 -5.56
N LYS A 116 19.09 20.09 -5.35
CA LYS A 116 19.67 20.52 -4.07
C LYS A 116 18.92 21.67 -3.37
N ASN A 117 18.27 22.54 -4.13
CA ASN A 117 17.57 23.73 -3.65
C ASN A 117 16.09 23.76 -4.05
N ILE A 118 15.53 22.61 -4.50
CA ILE A 118 14.13 22.51 -4.90
C ILE A 118 13.34 21.78 -3.82
N PHE A 119 12.29 22.45 -3.33
CA PHE A 119 11.36 21.89 -2.38
C PHE A 119 10.02 21.65 -3.07
N LEU A 120 9.52 20.43 -3.04
CA LEU A 120 8.22 20.09 -3.57
C LEU A 120 7.18 20.04 -2.44
N TYR A 121 6.06 20.70 -2.68
CA TYR A 121 4.88 20.63 -1.84
C TYR A 121 3.74 19.99 -2.62
N LEU A 122 2.98 19.11 -1.99
CA LEU A 122 1.71 18.69 -2.55
C LEU A 122 0.64 19.71 -2.22
N SER A 123 -0.06 20.18 -3.26
CA SER A 123 -1.18 21.08 -3.05
C SER A 123 -2.36 20.35 -2.42
N ASP A 124 -3.24 21.11 -1.75
CA ASP A 124 -4.51 20.62 -1.21
C ASP A 124 -5.51 20.16 -2.30
N LYS A 125 -5.22 20.46 -3.56
CA LYS A 125 -5.95 19.95 -4.72
C LYS A 125 -5.65 18.48 -5.01
N THR A 126 -4.52 17.97 -4.50
CA THR A 126 -4.17 16.54 -4.61
C THR A 126 -5.21 15.68 -3.88
N TYR A 127 -5.64 14.58 -4.51
CA TYR A 127 -6.54 13.63 -3.87
C TYR A 127 -5.89 12.99 -2.64
N TRP A 128 -6.70 12.71 -1.62
CA TRP A 128 -6.27 12.02 -0.41
C TRP A 128 -5.19 12.79 0.38
N ASN A 129 -5.34 14.10 0.48
CA ASN A 129 -4.42 14.93 1.25
C ASN A 129 -4.72 14.91 2.77
N ASN A 130 -3.80 15.45 3.56
CA ASN A 130 -3.90 15.51 5.03
C ASN A 130 -4.70 16.71 5.56
N ASN A 131 -5.13 17.62 4.68
CA ASN A 131 -5.90 18.79 5.10
C ASN A 131 -7.34 18.37 5.43
N LYS A 132 -7.69 18.39 6.72
CA LYS A 132 -9.03 18.00 7.22
C LYS A 132 -10.17 18.83 6.63
N PHE A 133 -9.88 20.04 6.17
CA PHE A 133 -10.87 20.94 5.57
C PHE A 133 -11.01 20.72 4.06
N SER A 134 -10.15 19.92 3.47
CA SER A 134 -10.23 19.57 2.04
C SER A 134 -11.32 18.54 1.79
N LYS A 135 -12.11 18.73 0.73
CA LYS A 135 -13.04 17.71 0.21
C LYS A 135 -12.33 16.41 -0.19
N LYS A 136 -11.00 16.47 -0.37
CA LYS A 136 -10.12 15.38 -0.75
C LYS A 136 -9.33 14.82 0.44
N TYR A 137 -9.74 15.13 1.66
CA TYR A 137 -9.11 14.63 2.87
C TYR A 137 -9.17 13.10 2.94
N PHE A 138 -8.04 12.50 3.28
CA PHE A 138 -7.95 11.07 3.50
C PHE A 138 -8.40 10.71 4.93
N SER A 139 -9.70 10.55 5.09
CA SER A 139 -10.33 10.25 6.38
C SER A 139 -10.00 8.84 6.88
N ASN A 140 -10.23 8.61 8.18
CA ASN A 140 -10.05 7.27 8.77
C ASN A 140 -10.90 6.19 8.07
N ALA A 141 -12.13 6.50 7.67
CA ALA A 141 -12.98 5.57 6.93
C ALA A 141 -12.36 5.11 5.60
N ARG A 142 -11.58 5.98 4.95
CA ARG A 142 -10.85 5.63 3.73
C ARG A 142 -9.55 4.85 3.99
N LYS A 143 -8.96 5.03 5.19
CA LYS A 143 -7.75 4.31 5.61
C LYS A 143 -8.04 2.86 5.96
N ILE A 144 -9.12 2.59 6.66
CA ILE A 144 -9.46 1.27 7.22
C ILE A 144 -9.24 0.16 6.20
N ILE A 145 -9.82 0.29 5.01
CA ILE A 145 -9.67 -0.73 3.95
C ILE A 145 -8.31 -0.67 3.24
N ARG A 146 -7.67 0.50 3.16
CA ARG A 146 -6.45 0.72 2.36
C ARG A 146 -5.15 0.48 3.11
N GLU A 147 -5.16 0.53 4.43
CA GLU A 147 -3.97 0.27 5.24
C GLU A 147 -3.93 -1.19 5.70
N PRO A 148 -3.02 -2.03 5.18
CA PRO A 148 -2.87 -3.40 5.66
C PRO A 148 -2.70 -3.48 7.18
N LEU A 149 -1.95 -2.56 7.77
CA LEU A 149 -1.67 -2.48 9.21
C LEU A 149 -2.88 -2.08 10.07
N ASN A 150 -4.00 -1.64 9.49
CA ASN A 150 -5.14 -1.15 10.26
C ASN A 150 -5.75 -2.27 11.13
N LYS A 151 -5.56 -2.15 12.45
CA LYS A 151 -5.97 -3.17 13.43
C LYS A 151 -7.48 -3.39 13.47
N GLU A 152 -8.29 -2.35 13.32
CA GLU A 152 -9.76 -2.46 13.31
C GLU A 152 -10.23 -3.38 12.18
N HIS A 153 -9.64 -3.22 10.99
CA HIS A 153 -9.97 -4.09 9.87
C HIS A 153 -9.39 -5.51 10.04
N LEU A 154 -8.20 -5.65 10.61
CA LEU A 154 -7.59 -6.97 10.86
C LEU A 154 -8.42 -7.80 11.85
N ILE A 155 -9.05 -7.16 12.84
CA ILE A 155 -10.01 -7.81 13.75
C ILE A 155 -11.20 -8.36 12.94
N ILE A 156 -11.78 -7.58 12.04
CA ILE A 156 -12.88 -8.05 11.19
C ILE A 156 -12.40 -9.18 10.28
N GLN A 157 -11.23 -9.04 9.67
CA GLN A 157 -10.64 -10.05 8.79
C GLN A 157 -10.40 -11.38 9.55
N SER A 158 -9.98 -11.33 10.82
CA SER A 158 -9.71 -12.53 11.62
C SER A 158 -10.92 -13.42 11.87
N LEU A 159 -12.13 -12.90 11.65
CA LEU A 159 -13.37 -13.67 11.77
C LEU A 159 -13.63 -14.62 10.59
N TYR A 160 -12.82 -14.56 9.54
CA TYR A 160 -12.94 -15.35 8.32
C TYR A 160 -11.74 -16.30 8.15
N PRO A 161 -11.85 -17.33 7.30
CA PRO A 161 -10.67 -18.07 6.86
C PRO A 161 -9.64 -17.11 6.24
N ASN A 162 -8.40 -17.22 6.67
CA ASN A 162 -7.34 -16.31 6.29
C ASN A 162 -6.20 -17.02 5.58
N PRO A 163 -5.48 -16.33 4.66
CA PRO A 163 -4.27 -16.86 4.06
C PRO A 163 -3.18 -17.09 5.13
N LYS A 164 -2.22 -17.93 4.78
CA LYS A 164 -0.93 -17.99 5.48
C LYS A 164 -0.03 -16.89 4.92
N TYR A 165 0.64 -16.17 5.81
CA TYR A 165 1.54 -15.09 5.44
C TYR A 165 3.00 -15.53 5.49
N ILE A 166 3.74 -15.21 4.43
CA ILE A 166 5.20 -15.31 4.38
C ILE A 166 5.70 -13.93 4.00
N LEU A 167 6.43 -13.29 4.92
CA LEU A 167 6.80 -11.89 4.82
C LEU A 167 8.33 -11.76 4.78
N TYR A 168 8.84 -11.17 3.71
CA TYR A 168 10.24 -10.79 3.57
C TYR A 168 10.35 -9.27 3.60
N HIS A 169 11.30 -8.75 4.38
CA HIS A 169 11.50 -7.33 4.49
C HIS A 169 12.93 -6.98 4.87
N SER A 170 13.49 -5.98 4.22
CA SER A 170 14.82 -5.47 4.57
C SER A 170 14.72 -4.55 5.77
N ILE A 171 15.62 -4.74 6.76
CA ILE A 171 15.77 -3.81 7.88
C ILE A 171 16.28 -2.43 7.46
N PHE A 172 16.84 -2.34 6.24
CA PHE A 172 17.36 -1.10 5.65
C PHE A 172 16.38 -0.44 4.67
N ASP A 173 15.11 -0.89 4.62
CA ASP A 173 14.13 -0.30 3.73
C ASP A 173 13.66 1.06 4.25
N GLU A 174 14.17 2.14 3.64
CA GLU A 174 13.81 3.51 4.01
C GLU A 174 12.40 3.91 3.52
N ARG A 175 11.88 3.23 2.49
CA ARG A 175 10.57 3.53 1.89
C ARG A 175 9.42 2.88 2.65
N SER A 176 9.66 1.68 3.14
CA SER A 176 8.73 0.94 3.97
C SER A 176 9.45 0.52 5.25
N PRO A 177 9.44 1.34 6.31
CA PRO A 177 10.21 1.08 7.52
C PRO A 177 9.93 -0.28 8.10
N PHE A 178 10.99 -0.95 8.52
CA PHE A 178 10.94 -2.29 9.11
C PHE A 178 9.99 -2.35 10.31
N GLU A 179 9.97 -1.31 11.13
CA GLU A 179 9.11 -1.22 12.33
C GLU A 179 7.62 -1.34 11.99
N ASN A 180 7.20 -0.79 10.85
CA ASN A 180 5.81 -0.93 10.41
C ASN A 180 5.48 -2.38 10.04
N LYS A 181 6.41 -3.07 9.39
CA LYS A 181 6.25 -4.47 9.03
C LYS A 181 6.27 -5.36 10.27
N GLU A 182 7.18 -5.10 11.19
CA GLU A 182 7.27 -5.81 12.47
C GLU A 182 5.97 -5.66 13.28
N ASN A 183 5.42 -4.44 13.38
CA ASN A 183 4.14 -4.19 14.01
C ASN A 183 2.99 -4.93 13.30
N PHE A 184 3.01 -4.98 11.98
CA PHE A 184 2.02 -5.74 11.21
C PHE A 184 2.08 -7.23 11.55
N VAL A 185 3.28 -7.82 11.56
CA VAL A 185 3.51 -9.22 11.98
C VAL A 185 3.02 -9.46 13.41
N HIS A 186 3.32 -8.53 14.32
CA HIS A 186 2.89 -8.62 15.72
C HIS A 186 1.35 -8.69 15.83
N ILE A 187 0.64 -7.77 15.16
CA ILE A 187 -0.83 -7.75 15.17
C ILE A 187 -1.41 -9.00 14.50
N LEU A 188 -0.84 -9.48 13.39
CA LEU A 188 -1.28 -10.72 12.77
C LEU A 188 -1.18 -11.90 13.73
N LYS A 189 -0.05 -12.04 14.45
CA LYS A 189 0.14 -13.09 15.46
C LYS A 189 -0.81 -12.96 16.65
N GLU A 190 -1.00 -11.73 17.15
CA GLU A 190 -1.96 -11.43 18.23
C GLU A 190 -3.38 -11.87 17.86
N LEU A 191 -3.76 -11.72 16.59
CA LEU A 191 -5.07 -12.11 16.07
C LEU A 191 -5.12 -13.56 15.52
N ASN A 192 -4.12 -14.40 15.83
CA ASN A 192 -4.03 -15.80 15.45
C ASN A 192 -3.95 -16.07 13.93
N PHE A 193 -3.48 -15.12 13.14
CA PHE A 193 -3.13 -15.39 11.76
C PHE A 193 -1.90 -16.30 11.68
N LYS A 194 -1.81 -17.13 10.65
CA LYS A 194 -0.64 -17.97 10.37
C LYS A 194 0.42 -17.14 9.65
N VAL A 195 1.51 -16.81 10.36
CA VAL A 195 2.63 -16.01 9.87
C VAL A 195 3.93 -16.80 10.00
#